data_97b8bbe132d8ce4b9126ffef70088513
#
_entry.id   97b8bbe132d8ce4b9126ffef70088513
#
_cell.length_a   1.000
_cell.length_b   1.000
_cell.length_c   1.000
_cell.angle_alpha   90.00
_cell.angle_beta   90.00
_cell.angle_gamma   90.00
#
_symmetry.space_group_name_H-M   'P 1'
#
loop_
_entity.id
_entity.type
_entity.pdbx_description
1 polymer ?
#
loop_
_entity_poly.entity_id
_entity_poly.type
_entity_poly.pdbx_seq_one_letter_code
_entity_poly.pdbx_strand_id
1 'polypeptide(L)'
;MSTVKRRWLRWALPLALAIVAIWVVSTRQAKKAPGPLPPAVLAKGPPAFRQSKTELGLSPQYMQSMWPAGHRDSANTDFVPTTLRSDYQLDKHLLEGHPIFWPPTIGIDGTSYVVTGAPPGNSHLFAISPDGEILWSAPPQESLADLDSFAIMNAPAIDAAGDLYVGDRNQLWAFKPNGDVKWVVDLEPYGVDWGFMTVVISRQNYVGGVTTNGKVLFFWSHTGELAMPALDLPGGAGPEPEDEPPEGLWKDLMDPDLIPFLFNLIQGWKLEVANTPALHPETGRLYITAAGKRPEVGMLYGIDITDDALSIAFQAPMGGGSGTSPAISHDGSSVYAVDELGRMVSIDAHTGKRQWQSDEGGGGSASPSIGADETIFTPFQDRITAFARDGTVRWEKSYSDVCKERLPKLGGVWRFVFSEPVAFIDSILTVGPRSGWMNVVCGHHLPKILSRSDRTRVPVPQESLFVTFDLADGTVVGEPIVLPETSEGFITPLTNRNAAVTTSGAISSIFYHTVNRILPEDLKVAGPPKAGLLLLKPR
;
A
#
# COMPACT_ATOMS: atom_id res chain seq x y z
N MET A 1 29.97 34.31 -21.26
CA MET A 1 28.66 34.03 -20.59
C MET A 1 27.50 34.13 -21.58
N SER A 2 27.36 33.32 -22.61
CA SER A 2 26.27 33.58 -23.56
C SER A 2 25.73 32.38 -24.32
N THR A 3 26.37 31.26 -24.35
CA THR A 3 25.93 30.15 -25.22
C THR A 3 25.20 29.03 -24.43
N VAL A 4 25.47 28.83 -23.17
CA VAL A 4 24.85 27.79 -22.35
C VAL A 4 23.41 28.20 -21.92
N LYS A 5 23.19 29.48 -21.53
CA LYS A 5 21.84 29.97 -21.13
C LYS A 5 20.81 29.91 -22.27
N ARG A 6 21.21 30.06 -23.52
CA ARG A 6 20.27 30.02 -24.67
C ARG A 6 19.80 28.60 -25.04
N ARG A 7 20.52 27.55 -24.67
CA ARG A 7 20.10 26.16 -24.93
C ARG A 7 19.03 25.70 -23.93
N TRP A 8 19.10 26.12 -22.68
CA TRP A 8 18.14 25.76 -21.67
C TRP A 8 16.75 26.39 -21.89
N LEU A 9 16.69 27.65 -22.35
CA LEU A 9 15.40 28.28 -22.65
C LEU A 9 14.64 27.64 -23.83
N ARG A 10 15.35 26.93 -24.73
CA ARG A 10 14.71 26.29 -25.89
C ARG A 10 13.95 25.00 -25.53
N TRP A 11 14.23 24.39 -24.38
CA TRP A 11 13.57 23.17 -23.94
C TRP A 11 12.62 23.39 -22.76
N ALA A 12 12.82 24.43 -21.97
CA ALA A 12 11.91 24.79 -20.87
C ALA A 12 10.55 25.26 -21.38
N LEU A 13 10.50 25.96 -22.51
CA LEU A 13 9.25 26.47 -23.09
C LEU A 13 8.32 25.38 -23.62
N PRO A 14 8.77 24.36 -24.37
CA PRO A 14 7.91 23.25 -24.80
C PRO A 14 7.43 22.39 -23.63
N LEU A 15 8.24 22.20 -22.59
CA LEU A 15 7.87 21.44 -21.40
C LEU A 15 6.80 22.18 -20.59
N ALA A 16 6.99 23.48 -20.38
CA ALA A 16 5.99 24.34 -19.74
C ALA A 16 4.67 24.39 -20.52
N LEU A 17 4.73 24.42 -21.84
CA LEU A 17 3.54 24.39 -22.69
C LEU A 17 2.84 23.02 -22.69
N ALA A 18 3.57 21.91 -22.58
CA ALA A 18 2.99 20.59 -22.42
C ALA A 18 2.29 20.43 -21.07
N ILE A 19 2.91 20.92 -19.99
CA ILE A 19 2.32 20.93 -18.64
C ILE A 19 1.05 21.78 -18.59
N VAL A 20 1.07 22.98 -19.20
CA VAL A 20 -0.11 23.86 -19.30
C VAL A 20 -1.19 23.24 -20.17
N ALA A 21 -0.83 22.50 -21.24
CA ALA A 21 -1.81 21.82 -22.07
C ALA A 21 -2.48 20.65 -21.33
N ILE A 22 -1.73 19.91 -20.54
CA ILE A 22 -2.27 18.83 -19.68
C ILE A 22 -3.18 19.43 -18.60
N TRP A 23 -2.77 20.53 -17.96
CA TRP A 23 -3.59 21.23 -16.96
C TRP A 23 -4.89 21.79 -17.53
N VAL A 24 -4.83 22.41 -18.73
CA VAL A 24 -6.02 22.95 -19.41
C VAL A 24 -6.96 21.85 -19.89
N VAL A 25 -6.46 20.65 -20.25
CA VAL A 25 -7.31 19.51 -20.62
C VAL A 25 -7.96 18.91 -19.38
N SER A 26 -7.24 18.76 -18.27
CA SER A 26 -7.78 18.21 -17.03
C SER A 26 -8.84 19.13 -16.38
N THR A 27 -8.68 20.46 -16.46
CA THR A 27 -9.67 21.40 -15.91
C THR A 27 -10.94 21.56 -16.79
N ARG A 28 -10.92 21.14 -18.05
CA ARG A 28 -12.12 21.21 -18.94
C ARG A 28 -13.05 20.02 -18.81
N GLN A 29 -12.66 18.96 -18.14
CA GLN A 29 -13.50 17.77 -17.91
C GLN A 29 -14.09 17.71 -16.49
N ALA A 30 -14.32 18.82 -15.84
CA ALA A 30 -15.14 18.83 -14.62
C ALA A 30 -16.53 18.29 -15.00
N LYS A 31 -16.77 17.02 -14.74
CA LYS A 31 -18.07 16.36 -14.90
C LYS A 31 -19.05 17.04 -13.94
N LYS A 32 -20.28 17.18 -14.40
CA LYS A 32 -21.39 17.65 -13.60
C LYS A 32 -21.50 16.75 -12.37
N ALA A 33 -21.38 17.31 -11.19
CA ALA A 33 -21.56 16.56 -9.94
C ALA A 33 -22.87 15.76 -10.00
N PRO A 34 -22.89 14.50 -9.58
CA PRO A 34 -24.12 13.75 -9.41
C PRO A 34 -25.06 14.53 -8.49
N GLY A 35 -26.35 14.46 -8.75
CA GLY A 35 -27.36 15.13 -7.91
C GLY A 35 -27.26 14.62 -6.46
N PRO A 36 -27.75 15.40 -5.48
CA PRO A 36 -27.70 15.01 -4.09
C PRO A 36 -28.38 13.66 -3.90
N LEU A 37 -27.66 12.72 -3.27
CA LEU A 37 -28.21 11.44 -2.87
C LEU A 37 -29.36 11.67 -1.86
N PRO A 38 -30.37 10.81 -1.84
CA PRO A 38 -31.38 10.86 -0.81
C PRO A 38 -30.71 10.73 0.58
N PRO A 39 -31.28 11.38 1.63
CA PRO A 39 -30.69 11.31 2.96
C PRO A 39 -30.47 9.86 3.38
N ALA A 40 -29.28 9.57 3.93
CA ALA A 40 -28.91 8.24 4.38
C ALA A 40 -29.93 7.73 5.40
N VAL A 41 -30.46 6.56 5.12
CA VAL A 41 -31.39 5.85 6.03
C VAL A 41 -30.60 4.77 6.73
N LEU A 42 -30.61 4.78 8.06
CA LEU A 42 -29.99 3.71 8.84
C LEU A 42 -30.75 2.40 8.61
N ALA A 43 -30.10 1.45 7.97
CA ALA A 43 -30.69 0.15 7.71
C ALA A 43 -30.57 -0.76 8.93
N LYS A 44 -31.61 -1.55 9.22
CA LYS A 44 -31.55 -2.61 10.22
C LYS A 44 -30.94 -3.85 9.59
N GLY A 45 -29.79 -4.26 10.09
CA GLY A 45 -29.03 -5.37 9.57
C GLY A 45 -29.36 -6.73 10.20
N PRO A 46 -28.79 -7.80 9.62
CA PRO A 46 -28.87 -9.12 10.22
C PRO A 46 -28.17 -9.17 11.58
N PRO A 47 -28.56 -10.08 12.48
CA PRO A 47 -27.93 -10.21 13.78
C PRO A 47 -26.45 -10.57 13.66
N ALA A 48 -25.64 -10.06 14.60
CA ALA A 48 -24.21 -10.33 14.64
C ALA A 48 -23.90 -11.83 14.75
N PHE A 49 -23.00 -12.32 13.90
CA PHE A 49 -22.53 -13.70 13.94
C PHE A 49 -21.55 -13.91 15.12
N ARG A 50 -21.68 -15.03 15.84
CA ARG A 50 -20.60 -15.51 16.73
C ARG A 50 -19.53 -16.17 15.88
N GLN A 51 -18.27 -15.75 16.04
CA GLN A 51 -17.17 -16.15 15.17
C GLN A 51 -16.18 -17.07 15.88
N SER A 52 -15.72 -18.06 15.13
CA SER A 52 -14.47 -18.76 15.37
C SER A 52 -13.55 -18.55 14.16
N LYS A 53 -12.23 -18.55 14.36
CA LYS A 53 -11.28 -18.59 13.24
C LYS A 53 -11.51 -19.85 12.41
N THR A 54 -11.41 -19.70 11.09
CA THR A 54 -11.49 -20.82 10.15
C THR A 54 -10.16 -21.59 10.08
N GLU A 55 -10.10 -22.68 9.32
CA GLU A 55 -8.87 -23.46 9.12
C GLU A 55 -7.73 -22.61 8.51
N LEU A 56 -8.06 -21.59 7.68
CA LEU A 56 -7.09 -20.65 7.13
C LEU A 56 -6.74 -19.49 8.08
N GLY A 57 -7.32 -19.44 9.27
CA GLY A 57 -7.13 -18.36 10.23
C GLY A 57 -7.85 -17.06 9.87
N LEU A 58 -8.72 -17.08 8.84
CA LEU A 58 -9.48 -15.93 8.36
C LEU A 58 -10.77 -15.74 9.17
N SER A 59 -11.22 -14.48 9.25
CA SER A 59 -12.55 -14.18 9.76
C SER A 59 -13.61 -14.72 8.79
N PRO A 60 -14.74 -15.27 9.29
CA PRO A 60 -15.77 -15.90 8.46
C PRO A 60 -16.47 -14.95 7.49
N GLN A 61 -16.36 -13.64 7.66
CA GLN A 61 -16.91 -12.64 6.75
C GLN A 61 -16.15 -12.56 5.43
N TYR A 62 -14.88 -12.94 5.43
CA TYR A 62 -14.04 -12.95 4.26
C TYR A 62 -14.12 -14.28 3.52
N MET A 63 -13.94 -14.25 2.22
CA MET A 63 -13.79 -15.46 1.42
C MET A 63 -12.65 -16.32 1.97
N GLN A 64 -12.88 -17.63 2.10
CA GLN A 64 -11.89 -18.58 2.60
C GLN A 64 -10.92 -18.94 1.47
N SER A 65 -10.07 -18.00 1.10
CA SER A 65 -9.08 -18.09 0.03
C SER A 65 -7.67 -17.76 0.54
N MET A 66 -6.67 -17.80 -0.33
CA MET A 66 -5.28 -17.54 0.09
C MET A 66 -5.04 -16.08 0.48
N TRP A 67 -5.72 -15.11 -0.20
CA TRP A 67 -5.49 -13.67 0.00
C TRP A 67 -6.76 -12.85 -0.29
N PRO A 68 -7.77 -12.86 0.57
CA PRO A 68 -9.07 -12.22 0.29
C PRO A 68 -9.13 -10.71 0.57
N ALA A 69 -8.05 -10.07 1.02
CA ALA A 69 -7.98 -8.65 1.35
C ALA A 69 -6.57 -8.10 1.20
N GLY A 70 -6.39 -6.79 1.27
CA GLY A 70 -5.12 -6.10 1.03
C GLY A 70 -3.94 -6.59 1.88
N HIS A 71 -4.17 -6.92 3.14
CA HIS A 71 -3.20 -7.54 4.06
C HIS A 71 -3.57 -8.99 4.39
N ARG A 72 -4.09 -9.72 3.42
CA ARG A 72 -4.54 -11.09 3.52
C ARG A 72 -5.72 -11.31 4.45
N ASP A 73 -5.66 -10.92 5.70
CA ASP A 73 -6.69 -11.18 6.71
C ASP A 73 -7.10 -9.90 7.45
N SER A 74 -8.16 -10.00 8.24
CA SER A 74 -8.69 -8.87 9.00
C SER A 74 -7.72 -8.32 10.06
N ALA A 75 -6.72 -9.10 10.47
CA ALA A 75 -5.73 -8.73 11.47
C ALA A 75 -4.43 -8.17 10.86
N ASN A 76 -4.35 -8.07 9.54
CA ASN A 76 -3.18 -7.61 8.78
C ASN A 76 -1.91 -8.43 9.10
N THR A 77 -2.04 -9.76 9.20
CA THR A 77 -0.89 -10.61 9.57
C THR A 77 0.04 -10.89 8.42
N ASP A 78 -0.43 -10.79 7.18
CA ASP A 78 0.28 -11.18 5.94
C ASP A 78 0.79 -12.64 5.96
N PHE A 79 0.27 -13.44 6.89
CA PHE A 79 0.67 -14.83 7.09
C PHE A 79 -0.19 -15.79 6.29
N VAL A 80 0.42 -16.63 5.48
CA VAL A 80 -0.23 -17.71 4.73
C VAL A 80 0.18 -19.08 5.29
N PRO A 81 -0.76 -19.99 5.57
CA PRO A 81 -0.47 -21.29 6.16
C PRO A 81 0.04 -22.30 5.10
N THR A 82 0.89 -21.83 4.19
CA THR A 82 1.47 -22.67 3.14
C THR A 82 2.97 -22.42 3.00
N THR A 83 3.71 -23.43 2.55
CA THR A 83 5.14 -23.30 2.31
C THR A 83 5.38 -22.40 1.10
N LEU A 84 6.10 -21.32 1.32
CA LEU A 84 6.55 -20.41 0.27
C LEU A 84 7.83 -20.96 -0.37
N ARG A 85 7.85 -21.00 -1.69
CA ARG A 85 8.97 -21.56 -2.48
C ARG A 85 9.95 -20.45 -2.88
N SER A 86 11.15 -20.84 -3.31
CA SER A 86 12.18 -19.94 -3.86
C SER A 86 12.51 -20.20 -5.34
N ASP A 87 11.96 -21.27 -5.92
CA ASP A 87 12.30 -21.74 -7.25
C ASP A 87 11.22 -21.36 -8.29
N TYR A 88 11.13 -20.09 -8.59
CA TYR A 88 10.21 -19.58 -9.59
C TYR A 88 10.90 -19.13 -10.87
N GLN A 89 10.10 -19.00 -11.92
CA GLN A 89 10.46 -18.27 -13.14
C GLN A 89 9.30 -17.40 -13.59
N LEU A 90 9.59 -16.33 -14.28
CA LEU A 90 8.57 -15.49 -14.89
C LEU A 90 7.81 -16.30 -15.94
N ASP A 91 6.49 -16.30 -15.84
CA ASP A 91 5.59 -16.96 -16.80
C ASP A 91 4.92 -15.93 -17.72
N LYS A 92 4.32 -14.90 -17.14
CA LYS A 92 3.59 -13.85 -17.88
C LYS A 92 3.81 -12.48 -17.28
N HIS A 93 3.76 -11.46 -18.14
CA HIS A 93 3.62 -10.06 -17.75
C HIS A 93 2.30 -9.54 -18.33
N LEU A 94 1.37 -9.19 -17.48
CA LEU A 94 0.01 -8.76 -17.82
C LEU A 94 -0.20 -7.31 -17.41
N LEU A 95 -1.18 -6.65 -18.00
CA LEU A 95 -1.55 -5.28 -17.69
C LEU A 95 -0.38 -4.30 -17.82
N GLU A 96 0.53 -4.53 -18.79
CA GLU A 96 1.64 -3.61 -19.06
C GLU A 96 1.13 -2.19 -19.29
N GLY A 97 1.74 -1.22 -18.60
CA GLY A 97 1.34 0.19 -18.66
C GLY A 97 0.26 0.59 -17.64
N HIS A 98 -0.24 -0.36 -16.85
CA HIS A 98 -1.22 -0.08 -15.79
C HIS A 98 -0.55 -0.17 -14.42
N PRO A 99 -0.29 0.95 -13.73
CA PRO A 99 0.27 0.94 -12.39
C PRO A 99 -0.62 0.20 -11.39
N ILE A 100 -0.03 -0.67 -10.59
CA ILE A 100 -0.73 -1.44 -9.55
C ILE A 100 -0.03 -1.18 -8.23
N PHE A 101 -0.73 -0.55 -7.27
CA PHE A 101 -0.18 -0.09 -6.00
C PHE A 101 -0.47 -1.02 -4.83
N TRP A 102 -1.21 -2.10 -5.07
CA TRP A 102 -1.67 -3.01 -4.03
C TRP A 102 -1.46 -4.48 -4.42
N PRO A 103 -1.36 -5.39 -3.45
CA PRO A 103 -1.37 -6.81 -3.77
C PRO A 103 -2.71 -7.19 -4.42
N PRO A 104 -2.72 -8.18 -5.33
CA PRO A 104 -3.98 -8.73 -5.83
C PRO A 104 -4.71 -9.46 -4.70
N THR A 105 -6.03 -9.41 -4.69
CA THR A 105 -6.82 -10.31 -3.85
C THR A 105 -7.20 -11.56 -4.64
N ILE A 106 -7.27 -12.70 -3.95
CA ILE A 106 -7.37 -14.01 -4.58
C ILE A 106 -8.69 -14.67 -4.18
N GLY A 107 -9.49 -15.00 -5.18
CA GLY A 107 -10.72 -15.78 -5.01
C GLY A 107 -10.44 -17.25 -4.65
N ILE A 108 -11.47 -17.96 -4.21
CA ILE A 108 -11.36 -19.37 -3.83
C ILE A 108 -11.03 -20.28 -5.03
N ASP A 109 -11.42 -19.87 -6.22
CA ASP A 109 -11.11 -20.54 -7.50
C ASP A 109 -9.74 -20.18 -8.07
N GLY A 110 -9.00 -19.28 -7.38
CA GLY A 110 -7.71 -18.77 -7.80
C GLY A 110 -7.78 -17.54 -8.72
N THR A 111 -8.96 -17.01 -9.00
CA THR A 111 -9.11 -15.75 -9.71
C THR A 111 -8.41 -14.63 -8.95
N SER A 112 -7.55 -13.89 -9.64
CA SER A 112 -6.87 -12.71 -9.11
C SER A 112 -7.68 -11.47 -9.43
N TYR A 113 -8.08 -10.70 -8.42
CA TYR A 113 -8.71 -9.41 -8.57
C TYR A 113 -7.67 -8.31 -8.35
N VAL A 114 -7.46 -7.52 -9.39
CA VAL A 114 -6.37 -6.53 -9.46
C VAL A 114 -6.96 -5.16 -9.74
N VAL A 115 -6.57 -4.18 -8.94
CA VAL A 115 -6.93 -2.79 -9.15
C VAL A 115 -5.74 -2.03 -9.71
N THR A 116 -6.00 -1.20 -10.71
CA THR A 116 -5.01 -0.32 -11.30
C THR A 116 -5.34 1.13 -10.99
N GLY A 117 -4.38 2.03 -11.12
CA GLY A 117 -4.58 3.44 -10.80
C GLY A 117 -3.83 4.36 -11.74
N ALA A 118 -3.87 5.67 -11.46
CA ALA A 118 -3.23 6.74 -12.23
C ALA A 118 -2.13 6.29 -13.21
N PRO A 119 -1.99 6.92 -14.38
CA PRO A 119 -2.60 8.17 -14.84
C PRO A 119 -4.03 8.01 -15.37
N PRO A 120 -4.69 9.11 -15.77
CA PRO A 120 -6.08 9.08 -16.26
C PRO A 120 -6.34 8.01 -17.30
N GLY A 121 -7.45 7.27 -17.14
CA GLY A 121 -7.84 6.18 -18.01
C GLY A 121 -7.30 4.80 -17.63
N ASN A 122 -6.53 4.70 -16.54
CA ASN A 122 -5.95 3.44 -16.06
C ASN A 122 -6.56 2.92 -14.76
N SER A 123 -7.57 3.60 -14.21
CA SER A 123 -8.24 3.14 -12.98
C SER A 123 -9.30 2.11 -13.32
N HIS A 124 -8.96 0.83 -13.15
CA HIS A 124 -9.83 -0.32 -13.46
C HIS A 124 -9.67 -1.43 -12.43
N LEU A 125 -10.73 -2.20 -12.26
CA LEU A 125 -10.71 -3.49 -11.58
C LEU A 125 -10.70 -4.61 -12.64
N PHE A 126 -9.77 -5.54 -12.53
CA PHE A 126 -9.65 -6.70 -13.41
C PHE A 126 -9.84 -8.00 -12.61
N ALA A 127 -10.57 -8.94 -13.18
CA ALA A 127 -10.58 -10.33 -12.75
C ALA A 127 -9.76 -11.15 -13.74
N ILE A 128 -8.74 -11.84 -13.23
CA ILE A 128 -7.76 -12.58 -14.02
C ILE A 128 -7.74 -14.03 -13.56
N SER A 129 -7.90 -14.96 -14.50
CA SER A 129 -7.86 -16.39 -14.20
C SER A 129 -6.49 -16.82 -13.67
N PRO A 130 -6.37 -18.00 -13.00
CA PRO A 130 -5.08 -18.55 -12.60
C PRO A 130 -4.09 -18.75 -13.76
N ASP A 131 -4.59 -18.87 -14.98
CA ASP A 131 -3.79 -19.00 -16.20
C ASP A 131 -3.45 -17.65 -16.85
N GLY A 132 -3.88 -16.52 -16.25
CA GLY A 132 -3.59 -15.18 -16.70
C GLY A 132 -4.45 -14.69 -17.86
N GLU A 133 -5.68 -15.16 -17.96
CA GLU A 133 -6.69 -14.64 -18.89
C GLU A 133 -7.55 -13.60 -18.18
N ILE A 134 -7.79 -12.46 -18.81
CA ILE A 134 -8.73 -11.45 -18.28
C ILE A 134 -10.15 -11.98 -18.47
N LEU A 135 -10.81 -12.27 -17.36
CA LEU A 135 -12.19 -12.78 -17.35
C LEU A 135 -13.19 -11.64 -17.55
N TRP A 136 -12.96 -10.53 -16.88
CA TRP A 136 -13.73 -9.30 -17.03
C TRP A 136 -12.92 -8.10 -16.48
N SER A 137 -13.38 -6.89 -16.81
CA SER A 137 -12.87 -5.64 -16.24
C SER A 137 -14.01 -4.66 -15.99
N ALA A 138 -13.85 -3.81 -14.97
CA ALA A 138 -14.70 -2.69 -14.64
C ALA A 138 -13.87 -1.38 -14.67
N PRO A 139 -14.44 -0.20 -15.00
CA PRO A 139 -15.84 0.14 -14.89
C PRO A 139 -16.67 -0.50 -15.99
N PRO A 140 -17.91 -0.87 -15.67
CA PRO A 140 -18.88 -1.15 -16.71
C PRO A 140 -19.14 0.14 -17.48
N GLN A 141 -19.25 0.03 -18.80
CA GLN A 141 -19.38 1.17 -19.70
C GLN A 141 -20.54 2.10 -19.35
N GLU A 142 -20.30 3.42 -19.51
CA GLU A 142 -21.27 4.50 -19.67
C GLU A 142 -22.36 4.66 -18.60
N SER A 143 -22.17 4.28 -17.37
CA SER A 143 -23.25 4.40 -16.40
C SER A 143 -22.89 5.22 -15.18
N LEU A 144 -23.86 5.98 -14.76
CA LEU A 144 -24.20 6.60 -13.47
C LEU A 144 -23.08 6.98 -12.48
N ALA A 145 -22.02 6.22 -12.37
CA ALA A 145 -20.79 6.53 -11.66
C ALA A 145 -19.65 5.85 -12.43
N ASP A 146 -18.74 6.61 -12.95
CA ASP A 146 -17.48 6.10 -13.48
C ASP A 146 -16.51 5.96 -12.31
N LEU A 147 -15.70 4.90 -12.31
CA LEU A 147 -14.48 4.90 -11.52
C LEU A 147 -13.66 6.14 -11.87
N ASP A 148 -13.15 6.86 -10.88
CA ASP A 148 -12.39 8.07 -11.13
C ASP A 148 -11.19 7.75 -12.02
N SER A 149 -11.10 8.40 -13.17
CA SER A 149 -10.05 8.16 -14.15
C SER A 149 -8.64 8.53 -13.64
N PHE A 150 -8.56 9.19 -12.49
CA PHE A 150 -7.32 9.55 -11.81
C PHE A 150 -7.42 9.17 -10.33
N ALA A 151 -7.54 7.89 -10.06
CA ALA A 151 -7.58 7.36 -8.71
C ALA A 151 -6.48 6.32 -8.49
N ILE A 152 -6.03 6.21 -7.27
CA ILE A 152 -5.32 5.04 -6.77
C ILE A 152 -6.37 4.20 -6.07
N MET A 153 -6.91 3.23 -6.80
CA MET A 153 -7.88 2.30 -6.23
C MET A 153 -7.22 1.43 -5.18
N ASN A 154 -7.96 1.09 -4.14
CA ASN A 154 -7.45 0.23 -3.09
C ASN A 154 -7.54 -1.27 -3.45
N ALA A 155 -6.85 -2.12 -2.68
CA ALA A 155 -7.01 -3.56 -2.82
C ALA A 155 -8.45 -3.97 -2.54
N PRO A 156 -9.08 -4.81 -3.37
CA PRO A 156 -10.42 -5.32 -3.11
C PRO A 156 -10.48 -6.11 -1.80
N ALA A 157 -11.61 -6.08 -1.11
CA ALA A 157 -11.95 -7.07 -0.09
C ALA A 157 -13.02 -8.01 -0.65
N ILE A 158 -12.87 -9.32 -0.43
CA ILE A 158 -13.81 -10.34 -0.92
C ILE A 158 -14.56 -10.92 0.27
N ASP A 159 -15.87 -10.83 0.27
CA ASP A 159 -16.69 -11.42 1.32
C ASP A 159 -16.91 -12.94 1.13
N ALA A 160 -17.51 -13.56 2.12
CA ALA A 160 -17.79 -15.00 2.10
C ALA A 160 -18.74 -15.45 0.97
N ALA A 161 -19.51 -14.53 0.39
CA ALA A 161 -20.38 -14.80 -0.76
C ALA A 161 -19.66 -14.61 -2.10
N GLY A 162 -18.47 -14.00 -2.09
CA GLY A 162 -17.68 -13.71 -3.28
C GLY A 162 -17.89 -12.30 -3.82
N ASP A 163 -18.70 -11.47 -3.16
CA ASP A 163 -18.85 -10.08 -3.55
C ASP A 163 -17.56 -9.31 -3.25
N LEU A 164 -17.20 -8.38 -4.14
CA LEU A 164 -15.98 -7.58 -4.06
C LEU A 164 -16.32 -6.16 -3.66
N TYR A 165 -15.53 -5.59 -2.78
CA TYR A 165 -15.66 -4.22 -2.33
C TYR A 165 -14.39 -3.45 -2.61
N VAL A 166 -14.51 -2.32 -3.32
CA VAL A 166 -13.38 -1.52 -3.80
C VAL A 166 -13.64 -0.05 -3.51
N GLY A 167 -12.69 0.62 -2.87
CA GLY A 167 -12.69 2.07 -2.77
C GLY A 167 -12.03 2.68 -4.01
N ASP A 168 -12.63 3.74 -4.46
CA ASP A 168 -12.11 4.67 -5.45
C ASP A 168 -11.86 6.01 -4.75
N ARG A 169 -11.55 7.07 -5.49
CA ARG A 169 -11.22 8.39 -4.91
C ARG A 169 -12.29 8.86 -3.92
N ASN A 170 -13.54 8.94 -4.35
CA ASN A 170 -14.66 9.44 -3.55
C ASN A 170 -15.87 8.50 -3.58
N GLN A 171 -15.67 7.23 -3.97
CA GLN A 171 -16.74 6.25 -4.10
C GLN A 171 -16.35 4.94 -3.42
N LEU A 172 -17.36 4.20 -2.98
CA LEU A 172 -17.25 2.81 -2.55
C LEU A 172 -18.12 1.95 -3.44
N TRP A 173 -17.51 0.96 -4.08
CA TRP A 173 -18.14 0.06 -5.03
C TRP A 173 -18.30 -1.33 -4.46
N ALA A 174 -19.41 -1.98 -4.80
CA ALA A 174 -19.59 -3.41 -4.64
C ALA A 174 -19.85 -4.06 -5.98
N PHE A 175 -19.13 -5.15 -6.25
CA PHE A 175 -19.28 -5.96 -7.45
C PHE A 175 -19.67 -7.38 -7.06
N LYS A 176 -20.43 -8.04 -7.94
CA LYS A 176 -20.60 -9.49 -7.88
C LYS A 176 -19.36 -10.19 -8.46
N PRO A 177 -19.18 -11.49 -8.19
CA PRO A 177 -18.03 -12.25 -8.71
C PRO A 177 -17.90 -12.22 -10.25
N ASN A 178 -18.99 -11.99 -10.96
CA ASN A 178 -19.04 -11.92 -12.42
C ASN A 178 -18.75 -10.51 -12.99
N GLY A 179 -18.45 -9.53 -12.14
CA GLY A 179 -18.16 -8.15 -12.52
C GLY A 179 -19.37 -7.22 -12.60
N ASP A 180 -20.58 -7.72 -12.40
CA ASP A 180 -21.77 -6.85 -12.33
C ASP A 180 -21.70 -5.94 -11.11
N VAL A 181 -22.01 -4.66 -11.27
CA VAL A 181 -22.14 -3.72 -10.15
C VAL A 181 -23.32 -4.12 -9.27
N LYS A 182 -23.08 -4.30 -7.99
CA LYS A 182 -24.10 -4.57 -6.99
C LYS A 182 -24.70 -3.28 -6.46
N TRP A 183 -23.83 -2.33 -6.09
CA TRP A 183 -24.15 -0.97 -5.69
C TRP A 183 -22.90 -0.09 -5.74
N VAL A 184 -23.11 1.21 -5.73
CA VAL A 184 -22.07 2.23 -5.58
C VAL A 184 -22.54 3.31 -4.62
N VAL A 185 -21.65 3.77 -3.76
CA VAL A 185 -21.90 4.86 -2.81
C VAL A 185 -20.97 6.01 -3.11
N ASP A 186 -21.53 7.20 -3.28
CA ASP A 186 -20.78 8.44 -3.30
C ASP A 186 -20.43 8.87 -1.87
N LEU A 187 -19.16 9.16 -1.62
CA LEU A 187 -18.65 9.53 -0.30
C LEU A 187 -18.60 11.05 -0.07
N GLU A 188 -18.77 11.87 -1.12
CA GLU A 188 -18.78 13.35 -0.98
C GLU A 188 -19.84 13.86 0.01
N PRO A 189 -21.07 13.31 0.07
CA PRO A 189 -22.06 13.73 1.06
C PRO A 189 -21.63 13.53 2.52
N TYR A 190 -20.65 12.66 2.75
CA TYR A 190 -20.06 12.43 4.07
C TYR A 190 -18.81 13.30 4.32
N GLY A 191 -18.47 14.21 3.39
CA GLY A 191 -17.30 15.09 3.49
C GLY A 191 -15.98 14.35 3.23
N VAL A 192 -15.99 13.44 2.26
CA VAL A 192 -14.81 12.64 1.87
C VAL A 192 -14.40 13.02 0.45
N ASP A 193 -13.20 13.58 0.32
CA ASP A 193 -12.59 13.93 -0.98
C ASP A 193 -11.72 12.81 -1.53
N TRP A 194 -11.06 12.07 -0.63
CA TRP A 194 -10.29 10.86 -0.90
C TRP A 194 -10.76 9.76 0.03
N GLY A 195 -11.23 8.67 -0.56
CA GLY A 195 -11.90 7.59 0.15
C GLY A 195 -10.99 6.75 1.05
N PHE A 196 -11.22 5.47 1.02
CA PHE A 196 -10.49 4.51 1.85
C PHE A 196 -9.15 4.14 1.21
N MET A 197 -8.08 4.03 2.01
CA MET A 197 -6.85 3.37 1.55
C MET A 197 -7.07 1.87 1.31
N THR A 198 -7.90 1.24 2.15
CA THR A 198 -8.44 -0.10 1.94
C THR A 198 -9.77 -0.21 2.65
N VAL A 199 -10.61 -1.11 2.17
CA VAL A 199 -11.88 -1.45 2.81
C VAL A 199 -11.72 -2.71 3.65
N VAL A 200 -12.48 -2.79 4.74
CA VAL A 200 -12.55 -3.95 5.61
C VAL A 200 -14.00 -4.40 5.77
N ILE A 201 -14.18 -5.66 6.13
CA ILE A 201 -15.49 -6.27 6.36
C ILE A 201 -15.64 -6.57 7.85
N SER A 202 -16.55 -5.87 8.52
CA SER A 202 -16.78 -6.02 9.96
C SER A 202 -17.46 -7.35 10.29
N ARG A 203 -17.52 -7.68 11.58
CA ARG A 203 -18.23 -8.86 12.08
C ARG A 203 -19.72 -8.85 11.78
N GLN A 204 -20.31 -7.69 11.66
CA GLN A 204 -21.71 -7.46 11.33
C GLN A 204 -21.99 -7.51 9.82
N ASN A 205 -20.99 -7.82 8.99
CA ASN A 205 -21.01 -7.71 7.53
C ASN A 205 -21.23 -6.27 7.04
N TYR A 206 -20.71 -5.27 7.77
CA TYR A 206 -20.58 -3.92 7.25
C TYR A 206 -19.29 -3.80 6.47
N VAL A 207 -19.29 -3.03 5.40
CA VAL A 207 -18.15 -2.75 4.56
C VAL A 207 -17.78 -1.28 4.69
N GLY A 208 -16.51 -0.99 4.85
CA GLY A 208 -16.03 0.37 5.04
C GLY A 208 -14.65 0.39 5.66
N GLY A 209 -14.40 1.37 6.50
CA GLY A 209 -13.11 1.55 7.17
C GLY A 209 -12.88 2.99 7.57
N VAL A 210 -11.64 3.44 7.46
CA VAL A 210 -11.23 4.80 7.77
C VAL A 210 -10.76 5.48 6.48
N THR A 211 -11.32 6.64 6.20
CA THR A 211 -10.97 7.44 5.04
C THR A 211 -9.67 8.22 5.28
N THR A 212 -9.05 8.69 4.21
CA THR A 212 -7.77 9.42 4.30
C THR A 212 -7.85 10.70 5.12
N ASN A 213 -9.03 11.29 5.27
CA ASN A 213 -9.28 12.45 6.13
C ASN A 213 -9.86 12.09 7.52
N GLY A 214 -9.66 10.84 7.97
CA GLY A 214 -9.96 10.43 9.33
C GLY A 214 -11.42 10.19 9.67
N LYS A 215 -12.29 9.98 8.68
CA LYS A 215 -13.68 9.57 8.92
C LYS A 215 -13.82 8.06 8.95
N VAL A 216 -14.50 7.52 9.95
CA VAL A 216 -14.85 6.11 10.03
C VAL A 216 -16.26 5.94 9.50
N LEU A 217 -16.39 5.17 8.42
CA LEU A 217 -17.65 4.95 7.71
C LEU A 217 -17.86 3.45 7.47
N PHE A 218 -19.08 2.97 7.72
CA PHE A 218 -19.48 1.62 7.42
C PHE A 218 -20.84 1.59 6.73
N PHE A 219 -20.97 0.73 5.73
CA PHE A 219 -22.15 0.56 4.91
C PHE A 219 -22.61 -0.90 4.96
N TRP A 220 -23.90 -1.14 4.79
CA TRP A 220 -24.44 -2.48 4.65
C TRP A 220 -23.87 -3.15 3.39
N SER A 221 -23.21 -4.28 3.52
CA SER A 221 -22.60 -5.02 2.40
C SER A 221 -23.60 -5.42 1.31
N HIS A 222 -24.88 -5.56 1.63
CA HIS A 222 -25.91 -5.99 0.71
C HIS A 222 -26.64 -4.83 -0.01
N THR A 223 -26.70 -3.62 0.58
CA THR A 223 -27.42 -2.48 0.01
C THR A 223 -26.58 -1.26 -0.31
N GLY A 224 -25.41 -1.10 0.34
CA GLY A 224 -24.63 0.13 0.29
C GLY A 224 -25.20 1.29 1.12
N GLU A 225 -26.27 1.08 1.89
CA GLU A 225 -26.80 2.09 2.80
C GLU A 225 -25.88 2.27 4.00
N LEU A 226 -25.77 3.50 4.51
CA LEU A 226 -25.00 3.77 5.72
C LEU A 226 -25.49 2.93 6.90
N ALA A 227 -24.62 2.15 7.51
CA ALA A 227 -24.99 1.22 8.58
C ALA A 227 -25.24 1.92 9.92
N MET A 228 -24.49 3.01 10.17
CA MET A 228 -24.55 3.78 11.40
C MET A 228 -23.96 5.19 11.21
N PRO A 229 -24.17 6.14 12.13
CA PRO A 229 -23.55 7.45 12.04
C PRO A 229 -22.02 7.38 11.92
N ALA A 230 -21.46 8.20 11.06
CA ALA A 230 -20.01 8.34 10.89
C ALA A 230 -19.33 8.82 12.17
N LEU A 231 -18.07 8.42 12.37
CA LEU A 231 -17.23 8.89 13.46
C LEU A 231 -16.04 9.65 12.88
N ASP A 232 -15.80 10.88 13.33
CA ASP A 232 -14.58 11.62 12.99
C ASP A 232 -13.49 11.32 14.02
N LEU A 233 -12.27 11.00 13.55
CA LEU A 233 -11.12 10.86 14.43
C LEU A 233 -10.73 12.23 14.99
N PRO A 234 -10.33 12.34 16.28
CA PRO A 234 -10.04 13.64 16.92
C PRO A 234 -8.78 14.35 16.41
N GLY A 235 -8.00 13.72 15.57
CA GLY A 235 -6.75 14.26 15.01
C GLY A 235 -6.98 15.51 14.16
N GLY A 236 -8.07 15.56 13.42
CA GLY A 236 -8.26 16.50 12.33
C GLY A 236 -7.36 16.13 11.14
N ALA A 237 -7.54 16.74 9.99
CA ALA A 237 -6.55 16.64 8.92
C ALA A 237 -5.17 16.93 9.51
N GLY A 238 -4.22 16.01 9.31
CA GLY A 238 -2.87 16.13 9.87
C GLY A 238 -2.32 17.54 9.68
N PRO A 239 -1.30 17.95 10.41
CA PRO A 239 -0.83 19.30 10.38
C PRO A 239 -0.58 19.71 8.94
N GLU A 240 -1.05 20.89 8.55
CA GLU A 240 -0.50 21.51 7.36
C GLU A 240 1.00 21.55 7.57
N PRO A 241 1.81 20.95 6.69
CA PRO A 241 3.24 20.97 6.85
C PRO A 241 3.65 22.45 6.85
N GLU A 242 4.18 22.93 7.97
CA GLU A 242 4.86 24.20 8.03
C GLU A 242 6.10 24.20 7.13
N ASP A 243 6.57 23.01 6.77
CA ASP A 243 7.71 22.84 5.91
C ASP A 243 7.25 22.70 4.46
N GLU A 244 7.65 23.66 3.65
CA GLU A 244 7.64 23.55 2.20
C GLU A 244 8.24 22.19 1.75
N PRO A 245 7.75 21.61 0.62
CA PRO A 245 8.33 20.41 0.07
C PRO A 245 9.85 20.56 -0.02
N PRO A 246 10.62 19.47 0.16
CA PRO A 246 12.06 19.55 0.31
C PRO A 246 12.65 20.47 -0.77
N GLU A 247 13.20 21.61 -0.34
CA GLU A 247 13.91 22.51 -1.23
C GLU A 247 15.10 21.77 -1.82
N GLY A 248 15.17 21.70 -3.10
CA GLY A 248 16.28 21.09 -3.81
C GLY A 248 15.98 20.98 -5.29
N LEU A 249 16.88 20.35 -6.01
CA LEU A 249 16.77 20.11 -7.45
C LEU A 249 15.43 19.45 -7.85
N TRP A 250 14.77 18.81 -6.91
CA TRP A 250 13.49 18.12 -7.07
C TRP A 250 12.29 19.08 -7.17
N LYS A 251 12.29 20.19 -6.43
CA LYS A 251 11.23 21.21 -6.48
C LYS A 251 11.10 21.82 -7.89
N ASP A 252 12.23 21.92 -8.60
CA ASP A 252 12.28 22.55 -9.91
C ASP A 252 12.12 21.57 -11.10
N LEU A 253 12.20 20.27 -10.86
CA LEU A 253 12.23 19.23 -11.90
C LEU A 253 10.96 18.40 -12.01
N MET A 254 10.04 18.53 -11.06
CA MET A 254 8.91 17.62 -10.91
C MET A 254 7.57 18.36 -10.86
N ASP A 255 6.50 17.67 -11.29
CA ASP A 255 5.13 18.17 -11.13
C ASP A 255 4.90 18.53 -9.65
N PRO A 256 4.62 19.79 -9.33
CA PRO A 256 4.49 20.26 -7.94
C PRO A 256 3.37 19.52 -7.17
N ASP A 257 2.46 18.84 -7.84
CA ASP A 257 1.31 18.18 -7.21
C ASP A 257 1.50 16.66 -7.07
N LEU A 258 2.15 15.99 -8.04
CA LEU A 258 2.28 14.53 -8.03
C LEU A 258 3.26 14.02 -6.96
N ILE A 259 4.35 14.72 -6.74
CA ILE A 259 5.40 14.27 -5.83
C ILE A 259 5.07 14.51 -4.37
N PRO A 260 4.58 15.69 -3.96
CA PRO A 260 4.01 15.82 -2.63
C PRO A 260 2.91 14.81 -2.37
N PHE A 261 2.09 14.48 -3.37
CA PHE A 261 1.05 13.47 -3.26
C PHE A 261 1.63 12.07 -3.02
N LEU A 262 2.61 11.62 -3.82
CA LEU A 262 3.25 10.32 -3.64
C LEU A 262 4.02 10.23 -2.32
N PHE A 263 4.76 11.30 -1.95
CA PHE A 263 5.43 11.33 -0.65
C PHE A 263 4.45 11.39 0.52
N ASN A 264 3.33 12.09 0.38
CA ASN A 264 2.29 12.11 1.41
C ASN A 264 1.58 10.76 1.53
N LEU A 265 1.39 10.06 0.41
CA LEU A 265 0.83 8.71 0.40
C LEU A 265 1.79 7.72 1.08
N ILE A 266 3.08 7.78 0.75
CA ILE A 266 4.11 6.88 1.29
C ILE A 266 4.43 7.22 2.75
N GLN A 267 4.48 8.50 3.12
CA GLN A 267 4.90 8.96 4.45
C GLN A 267 3.74 9.43 5.34
N GLY A 268 2.53 9.53 4.81
CA GLY A 268 1.34 9.91 5.57
C GLY A 268 1.31 11.35 6.08
N TRP A 269 2.22 12.22 5.64
CA TRP A 269 2.41 13.57 6.23
C TRP A 269 1.23 14.53 6.08
N LYS A 270 0.47 14.40 5.00
CA LYS A 270 -0.70 15.27 4.73
C LYS A 270 -2.03 14.53 4.86
N LEU A 271 -1.99 13.22 4.88
CA LEU A 271 -3.17 12.40 5.07
C LEU A 271 -3.29 12.07 6.56
N GLU A 272 -4.47 12.24 7.11
CA GLU A 272 -4.72 11.80 8.48
C GLU A 272 -4.52 10.29 8.60
N VAL A 273 -4.97 9.55 7.58
CA VAL A 273 -4.83 8.10 7.50
C VAL A 273 -4.32 7.69 6.12
N ALA A 274 -3.21 6.97 6.06
CA ALA A 274 -2.59 6.47 4.83
C ALA A 274 -2.27 4.98 4.91
N ASN A 275 -3.09 4.19 5.62
CA ASN A 275 -2.83 2.77 5.87
C ASN A 275 -4.12 1.94 5.94
N THR A 276 -3.94 0.62 6.06
CA THR A 276 -5.04 -0.36 6.14
C THR A 276 -5.45 -0.57 7.60
N PRO A 277 -6.74 -0.42 7.95
CA PRO A 277 -7.21 -0.78 9.28
C PRO A 277 -7.08 -2.28 9.53
N ALA A 278 -6.79 -2.66 10.78
CA ALA A 278 -6.90 -4.05 11.24
C ALA A 278 -8.18 -4.24 12.06
N LEU A 279 -8.85 -5.37 11.89
CA LEU A 279 -10.01 -5.77 12.67
C LEU A 279 -9.67 -6.97 13.57
N HIS A 280 -9.88 -6.81 14.86
CA HIS A 280 -9.70 -7.91 15.80
C HIS A 280 -10.64 -9.07 15.47
N PRO A 281 -10.12 -10.27 15.19
CA PRO A 281 -10.94 -11.37 14.68
C PRO A 281 -12.03 -11.83 15.66
N GLU A 282 -11.86 -11.63 16.97
CA GLU A 282 -12.84 -12.06 17.99
C GLU A 282 -13.76 -10.94 18.46
N THR A 283 -13.22 -9.74 18.70
CA THR A 283 -14.01 -8.62 19.23
C THR A 283 -14.62 -7.74 18.15
N GLY A 284 -14.04 -7.73 16.94
CA GLY A 284 -14.43 -6.83 15.85
C GLY A 284 -13.94 -5.40 16.04
N ARG A 285 -13.14 -5.11 17.09
CA ARG A 285 -12.54 -3.78 17.27
C ARG A 285 -11.62 -3.45 16.12
N LEU A 286 -11.75 -2.25 15.58
CA LEU A 286 -10.90 -1.72 14.52
C LEU A 286 -9.71 -1.00 15.13
N TYR A 287 -8.52 -1.20 14.54
CA TYR A 287 -7.31 -0.46 14.86
C TYR A 287 -6.80 0.25 13.63
N ILE A 288 -6.35 1.49 13.80
CA ILE A 288 -5.85 2.33 12.73
C ILE A 288 -4.78 3.28 13.26
N THR A 289 -3.69 3.43 12.53
CA THR A 289 -2.72 4.50 12.77
C THR A 289 -3.15 5.76 12.05
N ALA A 290 -3.02 6.90 12.69
CA ALA A 290 -3.37 8.18 12.13
C ALA A 290 -2.33 9.24 12.47
N ALA A 291 -2.18 10.24 11.62
CA ALA A 291 -1.38 11.42 11.90
C ALA A 291 -2.01 12.21 13.05
N GLY A 292 -1.19 12.78 13.91
CA GLY A 292 -1.66 13.68 14.97
C GLY A 292 -1.70 15.14 14.49
N LYS A 293 -2.14 16.02 15.39
CA LYS A 293 -2.14 17.49 15.12
C LYS A 293 -0.76 18.10 14.93
N ARG A 294 0.29 17.37 15.23
CA ARG A 294 1.70 17.76 15.06
C ARG A 294 2.45 16.66 14.33
N PRO A 295 3.38 16.98 13.42
CA PRO A 295 4.09 16.01 12.60
C PRO A 295 4.81 14.92 13.41
N GLU A 296 5.28 15.27 14.60
CA GLU A 296 6.03 14.37 15.48
C GLU A 296 5.16 13.44 16.33
N VAL A 297 3.82 13.58 16.26
CA VAL A 297 2.88 12.81 17.07
C VAL A 297 1.87 12.11 16.19
N GLY A 298 1.93 10.80 16.14
CA GLY A 298 0.90 9.94 15.59
C GLY A 298 0.05 9.31 16.69
N MET A 299 -1.03 8.67 16.29
CA MET A 299 -1.97 7.97 17.16
C MET A 299 -2.30 6.60 16.60
N LEU A 300 -2.36 5.61 17.46
CA LEU A 300 -3.08 4.36 17.20
C LEU A 300 -4.44 4.45 17.89
N TYR A 301 -5.51 4.35 17.13
CA TYR A 301 -6.88 4.31 17.64
C TYR A 301 -7.37 2.88 17.74
N GLY A 302 -8.07 2.55 18.83
CA GLY A 302 -8.95 1.41 18.95
C GLY A 302 -10.39 1.88 18.87
N ILE A 303 -11.17 1.36 17.93
CA ILE A 303 -12.56 1.79 17.66
C ILE A 303 -13.48 0.59 17.76
N ASP A 304 -14.46 0.68 18.65
CA ASP A 304 -15.49 -0.34 18.78
C ASP A 304 -16.58 -0.12 17.74
N ILE A 305 -16.93 -1.20 17.05
CA ILE A 305 -18.01 -1.26 16.07
C ILE A 305 -19.13 -2.09 16.69
N THR A 306 -20.24 -1.45 17.00
CA THR A 306 -21.47 -2.12 17.46
C THR A 306 -22.48 -2.21 16.31
N ASP A 307 -23.68 -2.71 16.59
CA ASP A 307 -24.72 -2.83 15.57
C ASP A 307 -25.28 -1.47 15.12
N ASP A 308 -25.11 -0.42 15.91
CA ASP A 308 -25.73 0.90 15.70
C ASP A 308 -24.79 2.09 15.93
N ALA A 309 -23.56 1.87 16.37
CA ALA A 309 -22.65 2.96 16.71
C ALA A 309 -21.17 2.62 16.55
N LEU A 310 -20.39 3.67 16.32
CA LEU A 310 -18.93 3.68 16.38
C LEU A 310 -18.49 4.47 17.63
N SER A 311 -17.50 3.96 18.34
CA SER A 311 -16.93 4.68 19.49
C SER A 311 -15.43 4.45 19.64
N ILE A 312 -14.69 5.49 20.03
CA ILE A 312 -13.27 5.37 20.32
C ILE A 312 -13.10 4.70 21.68
N ALA A 313 -12.57 3.48 21.69
CA ALA A 313 -12.26 2.74 22.91
C ALA A 313 -10.99 3.29 23.58
N PHE A 314 -9.98 3.64 22.79
CA PHE A 314 -8.75 4.25 23.27
C PHE A 314 -7.99 5.00 22.16
N GLN A 315 -7.03 5.82 22.60
CA GLN A 315 -6.06 6.50 21.77
C GLN A 315 -4.67 6.27 22.38
N ALA A 316 -3.76 5.66 21.61
CA ALA A 316 -2.42 5.36 22.07
C ALA A 316 -1.41 6.25 21.30
N PRO A 317 -0.72 7.21 21.95
CA PRO A 317 0.27 8.04 21.30
C PRO A 317 1.46 7.21 20.81
N MET A 318 1.90 7.51 19.57
CA MET A 318 3.11 6.98 18.95
C MET A 318 3.88 8.12 18.26
N GLY A 319 5.01 7.82 17.65
CA GLY A 319 5.72 8.80 16.83
C GLY A 319 4.91 9.22 15.62
N GLY A 320 5.37 10.25 14.90
CA GLY A 320 4.68 10.81 13.75
C GLY A 320 4.39 9.80 12.65
N GLY A 321 3.43 10.15 11.82
CA GLY A 321 3.05 9.43 10.62
C GLY A 321 1.82 8.55 10.71
N SER A 322 1.30 8.20 9.55
CA SER A 322 0.12 7.33 9.41
C SER A 322 0.28 6.29 8.30
N GLY A 323 1.50 6.13 7.76
CA GLY A 323 1.75 5.32 6.55
C GLY A 323 1.86 3.82 6.80
N THR A 324 1.93 3.33 8.06
CA THR A 324 2.05 1.91 8.34
C THR A 324 0.75 1.32 8.88
N SER A 325 0.32 0.21 8.28
CA SER A 325 -0.86 -0.53 8.74
C SER A 325 -0.56 -1.23 10.06
N PRO A 326 -1.45 -1.16 11.06
CA PRO A 326 -1.31 -1.94 12.27
C PRO A 326 -1.56 -3.42 11.98
N ALA A 327 -0.86 -4.31 12.70
CA ALA A 327 -1.09 -5.75 12.68
C ALA A 327 -1.45 -6.27 14.07
N ILE A 328 -2.32 -7.28 14.15
CA ILE A 328 -2.80 -7.85 15.42
C ILE A 328 -2.16 -9.23 15.61
N SER A 329 -1.62 -9.50 16.82
CA SER A 329 -1.11 -10.81 17.19
C SER A 329 -2.15 -11.91 16.94
N HIS A 330 -1.71 -13.14 16.66
CA HIS A 330 -2.64 -14.26 16.41
C HIS A 330 -3.56 -14.56 17.59
N ASP A 331 -3.11 -14.29 18.81
CA ASP A 331 -3.95 -14.43 20.03
C ASP A 331 -4.83 -13.20 20.33
N GLY A 332 -4.73 -12.15 19.52
CA GLY A 332 -5.53 -10.94 19.65
C GLY A 332 -5.13 -10.01 20.80
N SER A 333 -4.07 -10.31 21.57
CA SER A 333 -3.75 -9.54 22.77
C SER A 333 -2.95 -8.27 22.52
N SER A 334 -2.27 -8.17 21.37
CA SER A 334 -1.35 -7.08 21.03
C SER A 334 -1.61 -6.53 19.64
N VAL A 335 -1.43 -5.23 19.49
CA VAL A 335 -1.41 -4.53 18.20
C VAL A 335 -0.01 -3.97 17.99
N TYR A 336 0.55 -4.22 16.83
CA TYR A 336 1.86 -3.76 16.43
C TYR A 336 1.74 -2.69 15.35
N ALA A 337 2.51 -1.62 15.45
CA ALA A 337 2.59 -0.57 14.45
C ALA A 337 4.01 0.02 14.40
N VAL A 338 4.37 0.61 13.28
CA VAL A 338 5.65 1.30 13.09
C VAL A 338 5.39 2.78 12.87
N ASP A 339 6.18 3.65 13.50
CA ASP A 339 6.15 5.08 13.22
C ASP A 339 7.16 5.46 12.10
N GLU A 340 7.11 6.70 11.63
CA GLU A 340 8.00 7.19 10.57
C GLU A 340 9.48 7.23 10.94
N LEU A 341 9.83 7.15 12.22
CA LEU A 341 11.20 7.00 12.68
C LEU A 341 11.67 5.54 12.67
N GLY A 342 10.81 4.62 12.23
CA GLY A 342 11.09 3.20 12.24
C GLY A 342 11.04 2.58 13.63
N ARG A 343 10.32 3.19 14.57
CA ARG A 343 10.12 2.60 15.89
C ARG A 343 8.91 1.67 15.84
N MET A 344 9.14 0.41 16.14
CA MET A 344 8.08 -0.55 16.38
C MET A 344 7.46 -0.29 17.75
N VAL A 345 6.15 -0.21 17.84
CA VAL A 345 5.41 -0.14 19.09
C VAL A 345 4.48 -1.33 19.23
N SER A 346 4.40 -1.89 20.43
CA SER A 346 3.41 -2.89 20.83
C SER A 346 2.44 -2.27 21.82
N ILE A 347 1.16 -2.40 21.51
CA ILE A 347 0.06 -1.86 22.29
C ILE A 347 -0.84 -3.01 22.73
N ASP A 348 -1.26 -3.02 23.99
CA ASP A 348 -2.28 -3.94 24.48
C ASP A 348 -3.61 -3.66 23.77
N ALA A 349 -4.14 -4.66 23.08
CA ALA A 349 -5.29 -4.53 22.20
C ALA A 349 -6.58 -4.12 22.93
N HIS A 350 -6.71 -4.43 24.22
CA HIS A 350 -7.92 -4.10 24.99
C HIS A 350 -7.86 -2.71 25.62
N THR A 351 -6.69 -2.36 26.17
CA THR A 351 -6.55 -1.17 27.01
C THR A 351 -5.86 0.01 26.33
N GLY A 352 -5.22 -0.20 25.18
CA GLY A 352 -4.41 0.81 24.50
C GLY A 352 -3.09 1.16 25.22
N LYS A 353 -2.71 0.42 26.25
CA LYS A 353 -1.44 0.66 26.95
C LYS A 353 -0.27 0.15 26.14
N ARG A 354 0.78 0.98 26.05
CA ARG A 354 2.04 0.56 25.43
C ARG A 354 2.67 -0.55 26.27
N GLN A 355 2.97 -1.68 25.64
CA GLN A 355 3.68 -2.81 26.23
C GLN A 355 5.19 -2.63 26.11
N TRP A 356 5.65 -2.28 24.92
CA TRP A 356 7.05 -1.96 24.64
C TRP A 356 7.18 -1.08 23.38
N GLN A 357 8.37 -0.57 23.16
CA GLN A 357 8.76 0.19 21.98
C GLN A 357 10.22 -0.10 21.67
N SER A 358 10.56 -0.28 20.40
CA SER A 358 11.96 -0.39 19.95
C SER A 358 12.65 0.98 19.91
N ASP A 359 13.97 0.95 19.73
CA ASP A 359 14.74 2.11 19.30
C ASP A 359 14.37 2.50 17.85
N GLU A 360 14.87 3.66 17.40
CA GLU A 360 14.67 4.13 16.02
C GLU A 360 15.35 3.19 15.03
N GLY A 361 14.57 2.67 14.07
CA GLY A 361 15.04 1.71 13.06
C GLY A 361 15.54 2.32 11.75
N GLY A 362 15.44 3.65 11.61
CA GLY A 362 15.94 4.35 10.44
C GLY A 362 14.91 4.68 9.36
N GLY A 363 13.65 4.84 9.72
CA GLY A 363 12.57 5.25 8.83
C GLY A 363 12.14 4.17 7.83
N GLY A 364 10.86 3.96 7.72
CA GLY A 364 10.25 3.03 6.77
C GLY A 364 8.74 3.21 6.79
N SER A 365 8.11 2.88 5.67
CA SER A 365 6.66 2.93 5.49
C SER A 365 6.03 1.54 5.44
N ALA A 366 6.83 0.48 5.50
CA ALA A 366 6.33 -0.88 5.41
C ALA A 366 5.71 -1.37 6.71
N SER A 367 4.58 -2.03 6.58
CA SER A 367 3.78 -2.55 7.69
C SER A 367 4.42 -3.80 8.30
N PRO A 368 4.23 -4.08 9.60
CA PRO A 368 4.70 -5.31 10.21
C PRO A 368 3.87 -6.51 9.73
N SER A 369 4.55 -7.64 9.52
CA SER A 369 3.93 -8.94 9.22
C SER A 369 4.22 -9.93 10.36
N ILE A 370 3.32 -10.88 10.63
CA ILE A 370 3.39 -11.74 11.83
C ILE A 370 3.52 -13.20 11.44
N GLY A 371 4.61 -13.84 11.86
CA GLY A 371 4.83 -15.27 11.66
C GLY A 371 3.96 -16.17 12.54
N ALA A 372 3.92 -17.45 12.20
CA ALA A 372 3.13 -18.44 12.96
C ALA A 372 3.53 -18.57 14.44
N ASP A 373 4.78 -18.21 14.78
CA ASP A 373 5.34 -18.27 16.13
C ASP A 373 5.31 -16.92 16.84
N GLU A 374 4.46 -16.00 16.37
CA GLU A 374 4.33 -14.61 16.88
C GLU A 374 5.58 -13.74 16.68
N THR A 375 6.52 -14.14 15.80
CA THR A 375 7.61 -13.27 15.40
C THR A 375 7.07 -12.13 14.54
N ILE A 376 7.46 -10.90 14.85
CA ILE A 376 7.06 -9.71 14.11
C ILE A 376 8.20 -9.35 13.16
N PHE A 377 7.94 -9.38 11.86
CA PHE A 377 8.90 -9.03 10.82
C PHE A 377 8.59 -7.63 10.31
N THR A 378 9.57 -6.74 10.35
CA THR A 378 9.39 -5.35 9.94
C THR A 378 10.48 -4.95 8.97
N PRO A 379 10.14 -4.58 7.73
CA PRO A 379 11.10 -4.02 6.80
C PRO A 379 11.45 -2.56 7.20
N PHE A 380 12.74 -2.23 7.10
CA PHE A 380 13.26 -0.88 7.27
C PHE A 380 14.27 -0.57 6.16
N GLN A 381 13.85 0.09 5.13
CA GLN A 381 14.69 0.46 3.98
C GLN A 381 15.46 -0.74 3.39
N ASP A 382 16.69 -1.00 3.84
CA ASP A 382 17.58 -2.04 3.30
C ASP A 382 17.56 -3.36 4.08
N ARG A 383 16.77 -3.44 5.17
CA ARG A 383 16.83 -4.57 6.12
C ARG A 383 15.46 -5.03 6.60
N ILE A 384 15.44 -6.23 7.14
CA ILE A 384 14.32 -6.71 7.95
C ILE A 384 14.84 -6.90 9.38
N THR A 385 14.05 -6.44 10.34
CA THR A 385 14.24 -6.74 11.77
C THR A 385 13.13 -7.68 12.23
N ALA A 386 13.49 -8.79 12.84
CA ALA A 386 12.59 -9.75 13.45
C ALA A 386 12.55 -9.55 14.97
N PHE A 387 11.38 -9.21 15.48
CA PHE A 387 11.17 -9.03 16.91
C PHE A 387 10.45 -10.24 17.50
N ALA A 388 10.85 -10.64 18.72
CA ALA A 388 10.01 -11.47 19.54
C ALA A 388 8.82 -10.65 20.10
N ARG A 389 7.82 -11.33 20.62
CA ARG A 389 6.60 -10.71 21.16
C ARG A 389 6.87 -9.70 22.29
N ASP A 390 7.95 -9.89 23.05
CA ASP A 390 8.37 -9.00 24.14
C ASP A 390 9.21 -7.80 23.68
N GLY A 391 9.43 -7.64 22.36
CA GLY A 391 10.19 -6.56 21.75
C GLY A 391 11.69 -6.83 21.63
N THR A 392 12.18 -7.99 22.06
CA THR A 392 13.59 -8.35 21.88
C THR A 392 13.85 -8.66 20.40
N VAL A 393 14.96 -8.15 19.86
CA VAL A 393 15.38 -8.46 18.49
C VAL A 393 15.91 -9.89 18.43
N ARG A 394 15.24 -10.74 17.62
CA ARG A 394 15.70 -12.10 17.33
C ARG A 394 16.86 -12.09 16.34
N TRP A 395 16.69 -11.31 15.27
CA TRP A 395 17.71 -11.06 14.27
C TRP A 395 17.42 -9.77 13.48
N GLU A 396 18.45 -9.21 12.90
CA GLU A 396 18.38 -8.12 11.94
C GLU A 396 19.28 -8.44 10.74
N LYS A 397 18.78 -8.25 9.53
CA LYS A 397 19.47 -8.60 8.29
C LYS A 397 19.33 -7.52 7.24
N SER A 398 20.47 -6.94 6.80
CA SER A 398 20.51 -6.09 5.60
C SER A 398 20.60 -6.95 4.33
N TYR A 399 19.89 -6.52 3.30
CA TYR A 399 19.88 -7.15 1.97
C TYR A 399 20.69 -6.36 0.93
N SER A 400 21.38 -5.31 1.35
CA SER A 400 22.25 -4.52 0.46
C SER A 400 23.37 -5.37 -0.15
N ASP A 401 23.81 -6.44 0.50
CA ASP A 401 24.83 -7.33 -0.07
C ASP A 401 24.33 -8.06 -1.33
N VAL A 402 23.05 -8.43 -1.38
CA VAL A 402 22.42 -8.98 -2.59
C VAL A 402 22.56 -8.00 -3.76
N CYS A 403 22.35 -6.72 -3.51
CA CYS A 403 22.48 -5.68 -4.53
C CYS A 403 23.94 -5.42 -4.92
N LYS A 404 24.90 -5.48 -3.98
CA LYS A 404 26.33 -5.30 -4.25
C LYS A 404 26.92 -6.41 -5.11
N GLU A 405 26.40 -7.63 -5.01
CA GLU A 405 26.82 -8.77 -5.84
C GLU A 405 26.33 -8.64 -7.29
N ARG A 406 25.24 -7.91 -7.50
CA ARG A 406 24.55 -7.81 -8.79
C ARG A 406 24.88 -6.52 -9.55
N LEU A 407 24.89 -5.39 -8.87
CA LEU A 407 25.13 -4.11 -9.50
C LEU A 407 26.63 -3.79 -9.57
N PRO A 408 27.12 -3.20 -10.69
CA PRO A 408 28.51 -2.84 -10.84
C PRO A 408 28.92 -1.75 -9.86
N LYS A 409 30.15 -1.81 -9.36
CA LYS A 409 30.74 -0.72 -8.59
C LYS A 409 30.99 0.46 -9.51
N LEU A 410 30.52 1.64 -9.11
CA LEU A 410 30.72 2.86 -9.86
C LEU A 410 32.20 3.23 -9.94
N GLY A 411 32.64 3.61 -11.15
CA GLY A 411 34.01 4.04 -11.43
C GLY A 411 34.20 5.56 -11.31
N GLY A 412 35.48 5.99 -11.33
CA GLY A 412 35.84 7.40 -11.46
C GLY A 412 35.30 8.28 -10.32
N VAL A 413 34.80 9.46 -10.68
CA VAL A 413 34.24 10.46 -9.74
C VAL A 413 32.92 9.99 -9.11
N TRP A 414 32.17 9.15 -9.82
CA TRP A 414 30.83 8.74 -9.41
C TRP A 414 30.79 7.92 -8.13
N ARG A 415 31.84 7.15 -7.82
CA ARG A 415 32.00 6.43 -6.54
C ARG A 415 32.03 7.34 -5.31
N PHE A 416 32.32 8.63 -5.49
CA PHE A 416 32.32 9.62 -4.41
C PHE A 416 31.02 10.40 -4.31
N VAL A 417 30.23 10.35 -5.38
CA VAL A 417 28.97 11.10 -5.50
C VAL A 417 27.79 10.22 -5.06
N PHE A 418 27.75 8.96 -5.50
CA PHE A 418 26.67 8.03 -5.18
C PHE A 418 27.11 7.01 -4.12
N SER A 419 26.17 6.40 -3.44
CA SER A 419 26.44 5.32 -2.48
C SER A 419 26.97 4.07 -3.19
N GLU A 420 27.52 3.12 -2.44
CA GLU A 420 27.56 1.71 -2.85
C GLU A 420 26.14 1.24 -3.17
N PRO A 421 25.97 0.13 -3.94
CA PRO A 421 24.66 -0.45 -4.15
C PRO A 421 23.95 -0.77 -2.83
N VAL A 422 22.68 -0.43 -2.77
CA VAL A 422 21.83 -0.65 -1.59
C VAL A 422 20.53 -1.33 -1.99
N ALA A 423 19.94 -2.05 -1.06
CA ALA A 423 18.59 -2.55 -1.18
C ALA A 423 17.58 -1.49 -0.71
N PHE A 424 16.38 -1.58 -1.23
CA PHE A 424 15.21 -0.87 -0.73
C PHE A 424 14.04 -1.84 -0.69
N ILE A 425 13.47 -2.02 0.50
CA ILE A 425 12.36 -2.92 0.78
C ILE A 425 11.23 -2.04 1.32
N ASP A 426 10.26 -1.73 0.48
CA ASP A 426 9.12 -0.88 0.83
C ASP A 426 7.81 -1.57 0.43
N SER A 427 7.71 -2.84 0.72
CA SER A 427 6.54 -3.65 0.42
C SER A 427 6.14 -4.50 1.61
N ILE A 428 4.87 -4.89 1.63
CA ILE A 428 4.35 -5.88 2.56
C ILE A 428 5.11 -7.20 2.36
N LEU A 429 5.57 -7.80 3.44
CA LEU A 429 6.15 -9.13 3.40
C LEU A 429 5.04 -10.17 3.32
N THR A 430 5.20 -11.18 2.49
CA THR A 430 4.35 -12.37 2.58
C THR A 430 5.06 -13.41 3.43
N VAL A 431 4.46 -13.81 4.52
CA VAL A 431 5.06 -14.69 5.52
C VAL A 431 4.38 -16.06 5.51
N GLY A 432 5.17 -17.11 5.35
CA GLY A 432 4.72 -18.50 5.47
C GLY A 432 5.20 -19.16 6.77
N PRO A 433 5.11 -20.50 6.90
CA PRO A 433 5.53 -21.19 8.13
C PRO A 433 7.05 -21.21 8.39
N ARG A 434 7.89 -21.06 7.36
CA ARG A 434 9.36 -21.15 7.46
C ARG A 434 10.10 -20.09 6.65
N SER A 435 9.46 -19.57 5.63
CA SER A 435 10.06 -18.60 4.71
C SER A 435 9.12 -17.45 4.46
N GLY A 436 9.69 -16.30 4.08
CA GLY A 436 8.97 -15.14 3.63
C GLY A 436 9.39 -14.73 2.22
N TRP A 437 8.54 -13.96 1.57
CA TRP A 437 8.80 -13.32 0.29
C TRP A 437 8.84 -11.81 0.46
N MET A 438 9.72 -11.17 -0.29
CA MET A 438 9.81 -9.72 -0.39
C MET A 438 10.22 -9.28 -1.79
N ASN A 439 9.83 -8.10 -2.16
CA ASN A 439 10.40 -7.37 -3.28
C ASN A 439 11.60 -6.55 -2.79
N VAL A 440 12.71 -6.63 -3.50
CA VAL A 440 13.91 -5.85 -3.21
C VAL A 440 14.27 -5.03 -4.43
N VAL A 441 14.26 -3.72 -4.30
CA VAL A 441 14.73 -2.80 -5.34
C VAL A 441 16.20 -2.48 -5.08
N CYS A 442 17.06 -2.81 -6.02
CA CYS A 442 18.49 -2.52 -5.98
C CYS A 442 18.81 -1.22 -6.70
N GLY A 443 19.65 -0.39 -6.10
CA GLY A 443 20.06 0.86 -6.70
C GLY A 443 21.15 1.59 -5.91
N HIS A 444 21.39 2.84 -6.28
CA HIS A 444 22.36 3.72 -5.62
C HIS A 444 21.66 4.96 -5.09
N HIS A 445 21.93 5.34 -3.85
CA HIS A 445 21.40 6.60 -3.32
C HIS A 445 22.04 7.80 -4.02
N LEU A 446 21.22 8.80 -4.30
CA LEU A 446 21.68 10.13 -4.66
C LEU A 446 22.53 10.74 -3.51
N PRO A 447 23.43 11.69 -3.81
CA PRO A 447 24.23 12.37 -2.80
C PRO A 447 23.34 13.00 -1.71
N LYS A 448 23.80 12.94 -0.46
CA LYS A 448 23.07 13.52 0.69
C LYS A 448 22.72 15.01 0.50
N ILE A 449 23.56 15.76 -0.23
CA ILE A 449 23.33 17.18 -0.54
C ILE A 449 22.07 17.41 -1.41
N LEU A 450 21.63 16.38 -2.13
CA LEU A 450 20.41 16.41 -2.96
C LEU A 450 19.19 15.84 -2.24
N SER A 451 19.36 15.29 -1.04
CA SER A 451 18.29 14.73 -0.22
C SER A 451 18.34 15.33 1.16
N ARG A 452 17.37 16.16 1.52
CA ARG A 452 17.26 16.72 2.89
C ARG A 452 16.62 15.74 3.88
N SER A 453 15.95 14.70 3.41
CA SER A 453 15.36 13.71 4.30
C SER A 453 16.39 12.63 4.63
N ASP A 454 16.80 12.57 5.89
CA ASP A 454 17.58 11.45 6.43
C ASP A 454 16.68 10.24 6.77
N ARG A 455 15.36 10.40 6.69
CA ARG A 455 14.38 9.42 7.17
C ARG A 455 14.08 8.31 6.17
N THR A 456 13.77 8.67 4.93
CA THR A 456 13.54 7.67 3.87
C THR A 456 14.32 8.08 2.63
N ARG A 457 15.27 7.24 2.22
CA ARG A 457 16.11 7.49 1.04
C ARG A 457 15.84 6.41 0.01
N VAL A 458 15.08 6.78 -1.01
CA VAL A 458 14.83 5.91 -2.15
C VAL A 458 16.06 5.91 -3.06
N PRO A 459 16.65 4.75 -3.38
CA PRO A 459 17.75 4.67 -4.34
C PRO A 459 17.25 4.91 -5.76
N VAL A 460 18.14 5.35 -6.66
CA VAL A 460 17.88 5.29 -8.10
C VAL A 460 17.70 3.83 -8.49
N PRO A 461 16.51 3.38 -8.88
CA PRO A 461 16.24 1.96 -9.08
C PRO A 461 16.92 1.45 -10.35
N GLN A 462 17.63 0.34 -10.26
CA GLN A 462 18.34 -0.27 -11.39
C GLN A 462 17.92 -1.72 -11.63
N GLU A 463 17.56 -2.44 -10.59
CA GLU A 463 17.08 -3.82 -10.67
C GLU A 463 16.05 -4.08 -9.58
N SER A 464 15.03 -4.86 -9.86
CA SER A 464 14.05 -5.31 -8.89
C SER A 464 14.08 -6.84 -8.79
N LEU A 465 14.00 -7.35 -7.58
CA LEU A 465 14.18 -8.76 -7.27
C LEU A 465 13.00 -9.30 -6.47
N PHE A 466 12.55 -10.48 -6.83
CA PHE A 466 11.79 -11.34 -5.94
C PHE A 466 12.78 -12.13 -5.09
N VAL A 467 12.71 -11.98 -3.78
CA VAL A 467 13.62 -12.62 -2.83
C VAL A 467 12.82 -13.47 -1.85
N THR A 468 13.27 -14.71 -1.65
CA THR A 468 12.79 -15.58 -0.57
C THR A 468 13.81 -15.55 0.56
N PHE A 469 13.35 -15.42 1.81
CA PHE A 469 14.20 -15.43 2.99
C PHE A 469 13.72 -16.46 4.04
N ASP A 470 14.64 -16.98 4.81
CA ASP A 470 14.35 -17.85 5.95
C ASP A 470 13.89 -17.02 7.14
N LEU A 471 12.82 -17.44 7.80
CA LEU A 471 12.28 -16.70 8.95
C LEU A 471 13.12 -16.86 10.22
N ALA A 472 13.96 -17.89 10.29
CA ALA A 472 14.75 -18.16 11.48
C ALA A 472 15.93 -17.17 11.66
N ASP A 473 16.53 -16.72 10.57
CA ASP A 473 17.75 -15.88 10.60
C ASP A 473 17.83 -14.81 9.50
N GLY A 474 16.82 -14.70 8.66
CA GLY A 474 16.77 -13.72 7.55
C GLY A 474 17.68 -14.05 6.37
N THR A 475 18.26 -15.25 6.29
CA THR A 475 19.12 -15.62 5.15
C THR A 475 18.33 -15.79 3.87
N VAL A 476 18.92 -15.41 2.73
CA VAL A 476 18.29 -15.58 1.41
C VAL A 476 18.24 -17.08 1.06
N VAL A 477 17.08 -17.55 0.64
CA VAL A 477 16.81 -18.92 0.24
C VAL A 477 16.71 -19.02 -1.28
N GLY A 478 17.61 -19.77 -1.87
CA GLY A 478 17.68 -19.90 -3.34
C GLY A 478 18.24 -18.65 -4.03
N GLU A 479 18.11 -18.61 -5.33
CA GLU A 479 18.58 -17.51 -6.16
C GLU A 479 17.51 -16.42 -6.26
N PRO A 480 17.83 -15.13 -5.96
CA PRO A 480 16.93 -14.03 -6.23
C PRO A 480 16.50 -13.98 -7.70
N ILE A 481 15.22 -13.77 -7.95
CA ILE A 481 14.66 -13.74 -9.30
C ILE A 481 14.58 -12.31 -9.78
N VAL A 482 15.22 -12.01 -10.90
CA VAL A 482 15.14 -10.68 -11.53
C VAL A 482 13.75 -10.48 -12.10
N LEU A 483 13.12 -9.39 -11.69
CA LEU A 483 11.85 -8.96 -12.25
C LEU A 483 12.11 -8.04 -13.45
N PRO A 484 11.23 -8.03 -14.46
CA PRO A 484 11.39 -7.19 -15.64
C PRO A 484 11.20 -5.70 -15.36
N GLU A 485 10.71 -5.36 -14.18
CA GLU A 485 10.46 -3.99 -13.73
C GLU A 485 11.44 -3.58 -12.65
N THR A 486 11.84 -2.30 -12.66
CA THR A 486 12.71 -1.70 -11.63
C THR A 486 11.88 -0.91 -10.63
N SER A 487 10.84 -1.52 -10.07
CA SER A 487 9.86 -0.89 -9.21
C SER A 487 9.58 -1.71 -7.97
N GLU A 488 9.03 -1.05 -6.97
CA GLU A 488 8.40 -1.71 -5.82
C GLU A 488 7.22 -2.57 -6.27
N GLY A 489 7.02 -3.68 -5.57
CA GLY A 489 5.96 -4.62 -5.89
C GLY A 489 5.53 -5.43 -4.68
N PHE A 490 4.29 -5.90 -4.73
CA PHE A 490 3.72 -6.78 -3.72
C PHE A 490 3.67 -8.21 -4.24
N ILE A 491 4.01 -9.17 -3.40
CA ILE A 491 4.09 -10.57 -3.77
C ILE A 491 2.99 -11.35 -3.06
N THR A 492 2.15 -12.02 -3.83
CA THR A 492 1.00 -12.78 -3.31
C THR A 492 1.04 -14.22 -3.80
N PRO A 493 0.84 -15.22 -2.92
CA PRO A 493 0.75 -16.61 -3.34
C PRO A 493 -0.60 -16.89 -4.01
N LEU A 494 -0.58 -17.63 -5.11
CA LEU A 494 -1.76 -18.10 -5.82
C LEU A 494 -2.12 -19.53 -5.41
N THR A 495 -3.37 -19.94 -5.64
CA THR A 495 -3.89 -21.26 -5.26
C THR A 495 -3.19 -22.43 -5.95
N ASN A 496 -2.67 -22.23 -7.17
CA ASN A 496 -1.99 -23.23 -7.99
C ASN A 496 -0.47 -23.35 -7.71
N ARG A 497 0.01 -22.87 -6.56
CA ARG A 497 1.42 -22.74 -6.17
C ARG A 497 2.24 -21.74 -6.98
N ASN A 498 1.62 -20.96 -7.84
CA ASN A 498 2.24 -19.81 -8.50
C ASN A 498 2.36 -18.63 -7.53
N ALA A 499 3.06 -17.59 -7.95
CA ALA A 499 3.09 -16.32 -7.26
C ALA A 499 2.70 -15.19 -8.24
N ALA A 500 2.04 -14.18 -7.72
CA ALA A 500 1.76 -12.94 -8.41
C ALA A 500 2.60 -11.82 -7.82
N VAL A 501 3.17 -10.97 -8.67
CA VAL A 501 3.86 -9.75 -8.25
C VAL A 501 3.19 -8.57 -8.95
N THR A 502 2.68 -7.64 -8.19
CA THR A 502 2.17 -6.37 -8.72
C THR A 502 3.27 -5.33 -8.69
N THR A 503 3.32 -4.47 -9.71
CA THR A 503 4.30 -3.39 -9.80
C THR A 503 3.63 -2.07 -10.15
N SER A 504 4.00 -1.00 -9.45
CA SER A 504 3.45 0.34 -9.70
C SER A 504 4.20 1.08 -10.79
N GLY A 505 5.49 0.84 -10.94
CA GLY A 505 6.37 1.60 -11.80
C GLY A 505 6.54 3.06 -11.39
N ALA A 506 5.97 3.50 -10.27
CA ALA A 506 5.92 4.91 -9.88
C ALA A 506 7.31 5.49 -9.62
N ILE A 507 8.09 4.87 -8.75
CA ILE A 507 9.45 5.33 -8.42
C ILE A 507 10.33 5.34 -9.68
N SER A 508 10.32 4.24 -10.43
CA SER A 508 11.10 4.15 -11.68
C SER A 508 10.68 5.17 -12.71
N SER A 509 9.39 5.47 -12.83
CA SER A 509 8.87 6.49 -13.73
C SER A 509 9.41 7.88 -13.38
N ILE A 510 9.39 8.23 -12.10
CA ILE A 510 9.94 9.50 -11.62
C ILE A 510 11.41 9.62 -12.03
N PHE A 511 12.24 8.64 -11.72
CA PHE A 511 13.65 8.66 -12.05
C PHE A 511 13.89 8.65 -13.57
N TYR A 512 13.14 7.86 -14.33
CA TYR A 512 13.27 7.78 -15.78
C TYR A 512 12.96 9.11 -16.46
N HIS A 513 11.85 9.74 -16.13
CA HIS A 513 11.42 10.97 -16.79
C HIS A 513 12.14 12.22 -16.31
N THR A 514 12.68 12.24 -15.09
CA THR A 514 13.31 13.41 -14.48
C THR A 514 14.84 13.34 -14.49
N VAL A 515 15.41 12.39 -13.79
CA VAL A 515 16.85 12.37 -13.48
C VAL A 515 17.70 11.62 -14.50
N ASN A 516 17.16 10.75 -15.32
CA ASN A 516 17.94 10.06 -16.36
C ASN A 516 18.69 11.01 -17.30
N ARG A 517 18.23 12.25 -17.43
CA ARG A 517 18.89 13.27 -18.27
C ARG A 517 20.23 13.75 -17.71
N ILE A 518 20.42 13.64 -16.42
CA ILE A 518 21.62 14.10 -15.71
C ILE A 518 22.43 12.96 -15.10
N LEU A 519 21.87 11.76 -15.04
CA LEU A 519 22.56 10.58 -14.53
C LEU A 519 23.62 10.08 -15.53
N PRO A 520 24.76 9.56 -15.04
CA PRO A 520 25.69 8.82 -15.89
C PRO A 520 25.01 7.57 -16.44
N GLU A 521 25.48 7.07 -17.60
CA GLU A 521 24.84 5.96 -18.31
C GLU A 521 24.64 4.73 -17.41
N ASP A 522 25.66 4.42 -16.59
CA ASP A 522 25.65 3.26 -15.68
C ASP A 522 24.64 3.37 -14.53
N LEU A 523 24.03 4.54 -14.35
CA LEU A 523 23.04 4.82 -13.30
C LEU A 523 21.66 5.12 -13.82
N LYS A 524 21.47 5.16 -15.12
CA LYS A 524 20.16 5.39 -15.70
C LYS A 524 19.21 4.24 -15.42
N VAL A 525 17.97 4.58 -15.13
CA VAL A 525 16.86 3.61 -15.09
C VAL A 525 16.67 3.08 -16.52
N ALA A 526 16.68 1.77 -16.67
CA ALA A 526 16.62 1.10 -17.97
C ALA A 526 15.18 1.14 -18.53
N GLY A 527 14.96 1.98 -19.52
CA GLY A 527 13.67 2.06 -20.22
C GLY A 527 12.54 2.69 -19.39
N PRO A 528 11.42 3.02 -20.03
CA PRO A 528 10.22 3.44 -19.31
C PRO A 528 9.68 2.25 -18.52
N PRO A 529 9.28 2.45 -17.25
CA PRO A 529 8.67 1.38 -16.46
C PRO A 529 7.36 0.96 -17.11
N LYS A 530 7.13 -0.35 -17.15
CA LYS A 530 5.94 -0.91 -17.76
C LYS A 530 4.82 -1.13 -16.77
N ALA A 531 5.13 -1.23 -15.49
CA ALA A 531 4.18 -1.59 -14.44
C ALA A 531 3.33 -2.84 -14.80
N GLY A 532 2.46 -3.27 -13.92
CA GLY A 532 1.55 -4.36 -14.24
C GLY A 532 1.57 -5.52 -13.26
N LEU A 533 1.09 -6.67 -13.73
CA LEU A 533 1.00 -7.93 -12.99
C LEU A 533 1.95 -8.97 -13.58
N LEU A 534 2.88 -9.45 -12.79
CA LEU A 534 3.78 -10.53 -13.15
C LEU A 534 3.26 -11.84 -12.55
N LEU A 535 3.10 -12.86 -13.37
CA LEU A 535 2.81 -14.21 -12.91
C LEU A 535 4.08 -15.04 -12.95
N LEU A 536 4.38 -15.67 -11.83
CA LEU A 536 5.53 -16.57 -11.69
C LEU A 536 5.04 -17.98 -11.42
N LYS A 537 5.65 -18.95 -12.10
CA LYS A 537 5.39 -20.38 -11.88
C LYS A 537 6.63 -21.09 -11.34
N PRO A 538 6.47 -22.17 -10.57
CA PRO A 538 7.58 -23.03 -10.16
C PRO A 538 8.40 -23.53 -11.36
N ARG A 539 9.71 -23.62 -11.17
CA ARG A 539 10.62 -24.25 -12.15
C ARG A 539 10.47 -25.76 -12.16
#